data_7c212c0922552f21220f1d89f46e5ed1
#
_entry.id   7c212c0922552f21220f1d89f46e5ed1
#
_cell.length_a   1.000
_cell.length_b   1.000
_cell.length_c   1.000
_cell.angle_alpha   90.00
_cell.angle_beta   90.00
_cell.angle_gamma   90.00
#
_symmetry.space_group_name_H-M   'P 1'
#
loop_
_entity.id
_entity.type
_entity.pdbx_description
1 polymer ?
#
loop_
_entity_poly.entity_id
_entity_poly.type
_entity_poly.pdbx_seq_one_letter_code
_entity_poly.pdbx_strand_id
1 'polypeptide(L)'
;MQNLSPASRYQLALNEGTHQPDDVQREAVSRLEMIYQELTAKPAETEQNGGLKAAFGRLLGKKTPQAHAPVRGLYMWGGVGRGKTWLMDMFYQSLPGARKQRLHFHRFMLRVHEELTALQGKSDPLEIVADRFKAETDVLCFDEFFVSDITDAMLLGGLMKALFARGITLVATSNIPPDELYRNGLQRARFLPAIDTIKQHCDIMNVDAGVDYRLRTLTQAHLWLSPLNAETTREMDKLWLALAGAKREHAPELEINHRPLPTLGVENQTLAVSFTTLCVDARSQHDYIALSRLFHTVMVLDVPVMTRLMESEARRFIAMVDEFYERHVKLVISAEVPLYEIYQGERLKFEFQRCLSRLQEMQSEEYLKLEHMP
;
A
#
# COMPACT_ATOMS: atom_id res chain seq x y z
N MET A 1 -10.33 15.01 -24.17
CA MET A 1 -10.84 14.20 -23.04
C MET A 1 -10.86 15.11 -21.83
N GLN A 2 -12.02 15.35 -21.22
CA GLN A 2 -12.10 16.12 -19.98
C GLN A 2 -11.29 15.39 -18.90
N ASN A 3 -10.36 16.08 -18.25
CA ASN A 3 -9.64 15.54 -17.11
C ASN A 3 -10.65 15.34 -15.97
N LEU A 4 -10.95 14.07 -15.68
CA LEU A 4 -11.83 13.72 -14.57
C LEU A 4 -11.12 14.00 -13.26
N SER A 5 -11.82 14.61 -12.29
CA SER A 5 -11.32 14.82 -10.93
C SER A 5 -11.21 13.49 -10.17
N PRO A 6 -10.47 13.44 -9.04
CA PRO A 6 -10.43 12.25 -8.19
C PRO A 6 -11.81 11.73 -7.79
N ALA A 7 -12.71 12.61 -7.35
CA ALA A 7 -14.07 12.21 -6.99
C ALA A 7 -14.84 11.64 -8.16
N SER A 8 -14.71 12.21 -9.35
CA SER A 8 -15.36 11.71 -10.58
C SER A 8 -14.84 10.33 -10.98
N ARG A 9 -13.54 10.11 -10.88
CA ARG A 9 -12.90 8.80 -11.16
C ARG A 9 -13.35 7.74 -10.16
N TYR A 10 -13.45 8.09 -8.89
CA TYR A 10 -13.94 7.20 -7.86
C TYR A 10 -15.40 6.79 -8.12
N GLN A 11 -16.26 7.75 -8.41
CA GLN A 11 -17.67 7.47 -8.71
C GLN A 11 -17.82 6.58 -9.95
N LEU A 12 -17.00 6.80 -10.98
CA LEU A 12 -16.99 5.97 -12.18
C LEU A 12 -16.60 4.53 -11.83
N ALA A 13 -15.56 4.32 -11.05
CA ALA A 13 -15.14 2.99 -10.60
C ALA A 13 -16.22 2.26 -9.81
N LEU A 14 -16.97 2.97 -8.95
CA LEU A 14 -18.12 2.40 -8.24
C LEU A 14 -19.24 2.02 -9.19
N ASN A 15 -19.58 2.88 -10.16
CA ASN A 15 -20.65 2.63 -11.13
C ASN A 15 -20.33 1.47 -12.07
N GLU A 16 -19.07 1.33 -12.45
CA GLU A 16 -18.60 0.20 -13.27
C GLU A 16 -18.46 -1.09 -12.47
N GLY A 17 -18.58 -1.03 -11.14
CA GLY A 17 -18.45 -2.16 -10.24
C GLY A 17 -17.05 -2.73 -10.15
N THR A 18 -16.03 -1.95 -10.55
CA THR A 18 -14.61 -2.32 -10.41
C THR A 18 -14.13 -2.19 -8.97
N HIS A 19 -14.80 -1.33 -8.18
CA HIS A 19 -14.54 -1.12 -6.76
C HIS A 19 -15.83 -1.12 -5.98
N GLN A 20 -15.74 -1.52 -4.70
CA GLN A 20 -16.85 -1.43 -3.76
C GLN A 20 -16.77 -0.14 -2.92
N PRO A 21 -17.92 0.40 -2.47
CA PRO A 21 -17.95 1.52 -1.55
C PRO A 21 -17.21 1.17 -0.25
N ASP A 22 -16.29 2.03 0.12
CA ASP A 22 -15.52 1.95 1.37
C ASP A 22 -15.48 3.36 1.97
N ASP A 23 -15.92 3.52 3.22
CA ASP A 23 -16.05 4.83 3.85
C ASP A 23 -14.70 5.52 4.03
N VAL A 24 -13.64 4.73 4.30
CA VAL A 24 -12.28 5.25 4.45
C VAL A 24 -11.71 5.68 3.12
N GLN A 25 -11.90 4.89 2.07
CA GLN A 25 -11.51 5.29 0.72
C GLN A 25 -12.28 6.53 0.26
N ARG A 26 -13.56 6.63 0.58
CA ARG A 26 -14.37 7.81 0.28
C ARG A 26 -13.82 9.06 0.96
N GLU A 27 -13.41 8.96 2.22
CA GLU A 27 -12.78 10.06 2.93
C GLU A 27 -11.43 10.44 2.30
N ALA A 28 -10.59 9.46 1.95
CA ALA A 28 -9.34 9.70 1.25
C ALA A 28 -9.55 10.41 -0.09
N VAL A 29 -10.52 9.95 -0.88
CA VAL A 29 -10.90 10.58 -2.15
C VAL A 29 -11.37 12.02 -1.93
N SER A 30 -12.17 12.26 -0.91
CA SER A 30 -12.62 13.62 -0.57
C SER A 30 -11.45 14.56 -0.26
N ARG A 31 -10.46 14.11 0.48
CA ARG A 31 -9.25 14.88 0.76
C ARG A 31 -8.39 15.11 -0.49
N LEU A 32 -8.23 14.09 -1.32
CA LEU A 32 -7.53 14.20 -2.58
C LEU A 32 -8.24 15.15 -3.56
N GLU A 33 -9.56 15.15 -3.57
CA GLU A 33 -10.38 16.09 -4.35
C GLU A 33 -10.13 17.53 -3.91
N MET A 34 -10.08 17.80 -2.62
CA MET A 34 -9.79 19.15 -2.09
C MET A 34 -8.40 19.61 -2.54
N ILE A 35 -7.39 18.75 -2.45
CA ILE A 35 -6.03 19.07 -2.91
C ILE A 35 -6.03 19.34 -4.41
N TYR A 36 -6.71 18.51 -5.19
CA TYR A 36 -6.87 18.68 -6.63
C TYR A 36 -7.50 20.03 -6.98
N GLN A 37 -8.58 20.40 -6.30
CA GLN A 37 -9.26 21.68 -6.54
C GLN A 37 -8.38 22.87 -6.19
N GLU A 38 -7.68 22.84 -5.07
CA GLU A 38 -6.78 23.92 -4.66
C GLU A 38 -5.59 24.06 -5.64
N LEU A 39 -5.03 22.95 -6.12
CA LEU A 39 -3.94 22.97 -7.10
C LEU A 39 -4.39 23.50 -8.46
N THR A 40 -5.59 23.16 -8.89
CA THR A 40 -6.12 23.55 -10.22
C THR A 40 -6.75 24.95 -10.21
N ALA A 41 -7.20 25.45 -9.05
CA ALA A 41 -7.75 26.80 -8.90
C ALA A 41 -6.67 27.89 -8.85
N LYS A 42 -5.41 27.53 -8.59
CA LYS A 42 -4.30 28.51 -8.68
C LYS A 42 -4.18 28.94 -10.15
N PRO A 43 -4.24 30.26 -10.43
CA PRO A 43 -3.96 30.74 -11.78
C PRO A 43 -2.57 30.22 -12.14
N ALA A 44 -2.45 29.61 -13.33
CA ALA A 44 -1.15 29.34 -13.89
C ALA A 44 -0.35 30.62 -13.78
N GLU A 45 0.81 30.57 -13.12
CA GLU A 45 1.75 31.67 -13.18
C GLU A 45 2.01 31.87 -14.66
N THR A 46 1.31 32.82 -15.22
CA THR A 46 1.55 33.26 -16.58
C THR A 46 3.03 33.55 -16.64
N GLU A 47 3.73 32.86 -17.53
CA GLU A 47 5.02 33.29 -18.06
C GLU A 47 4.79 34.72 -18.60
N GLN A 48 4.73 35.70 -17.71
CA GLN A 48 4.79 37.09 -18.12
C GLN A 48 6.24 37.37 -18.39
N ASN A 49 6.51 37.40 -19.67
CA ASN A 49 7.65 38.06 -20.27
C ASN A 49 8.32 39.00 -19.27
N GLY A 50 9.55 38.66 -18.92
CA GLY A 50 10.44 39.51 -18.13
C GLY A 50 10.74 40.81 -18.84
N GLY A 51 9.74 41.66 -18.92
CA GLY A 51 9.92 43.04 -19.42
C GLY A 51 10.50 43.88 -18.31
N LEU A 52 11.26 44.89 -18.71
CA LEU A 52 11.96 45.89 -17.89
C LEU A 52 11.22 46.40 -16.63
N LYS A 53 9.91 46.22 -16.52
CA LYS A 53 9.10 46.59 -15.33
C LYS A 53 9.37 45.75 -14.08
N ALA A 54 9.81 44.53 -14.22
CA ALA A 54 10.12 43.63 -13.08
C ALA A 54 11.45 44.03 -12.41
N ALA A 55 12.41 44.55 -13.19
CA ALA A 55 13.69 45.06 -12.68
C ALA A 55 13.52 46.35 -11.89
N PHE A 56 12.61 47.22 -12.31
CA PHE A 56 12.33 48.51 -11.64
C PHE A 56 11.59 48.33 -10.28
N GLY A 57 10.74 47.30 -10.17
CA GLY A 57 10.01 46.98 -8.94
C GLY A 57 10.92 46.52 -7.79
N ARG A 58 12.04 45.85 -8.12
CA ARG A 58 13.05 45.42 -7.12
C ARG A 58 13.86 46.57 -6.57
N LEU A 59 14.04 47.64 -7.34
CA LEU A 59 14.78 48.82 -6.90
C LEU A 59 13.98 49.73 -5.93
N LEU A 60 12.66 49.62 -5.89
CA LEU A 60 11.74 50.42 -5.11
C LEU A 60 11.24 49.77 -3.82
N GLY A 61 11.85 48.65 -3.38
CA GLY A 61 11.55 48.05 -2.07
C GLY A 61 10.11 47.53 -1.94
N LYS A 62 9.39 47.31 -3.07
CA LYS A 62 8.09 46.64 -3.04
C LYS A 62 8.30 45.18 -2.69
N LYS A 63 7.73 44.77 -1.56
CA LYS A 63 7.66 43.38 -1.14
C LYS A 63 7.29 42.47 -2.34
N THR A 64 8.12 41.50 -2.61
CA THR A 64 7.77 40.38 -3.49
C THR A 64 6.36 39.89 -3.17
N PRO A 65 5.53 39.56 -4.16
CA PRO A 65 4.22 38.97 -3.89
C PRO A 65 4.41 37.82 -2.90
N GLN A 66 3.64 37.81 -1.82
CA GLN A 66 3.66 36.73 -0.85
C GLN A 66 3.47 35.43 -1.64
N ALA A 67 4.47 34.55 -1.57
CA ALA A 67 4.32 33.21 -2.02
C ALA A 67 3.06 32.66 -1.32
N HIS A 68 2.03 32.30 -2.11
CA HIS A 68 0.84 31.68 -1.55
C HIS A 68 1.27 30.47 -0.73
N ALA A 69 0.66 30.32 0.46
CA ALA A 69 0.92 29.16 1.31
C ALA A 69 0.80 27.88 0.48
N PRO A 70 1.74 26.93 0.64
CA PRO A 70 1.67 25.68 -0.12
C PRO A 70 0.34 24.97 0.18
N VAL A 71 -0.21 24.32 -0.82
CA VAL A 71 -1.40 23.47 -0.65
C VAL A 71 -1.05 22.33 0.30
N ARG A 72 -1.85 22.16 1.35
CA ARG A 72 -1.65 21.09 2.31
C ARG A 72 -1.82 19.73 1.63
N GLY A 73 -0.84 18.85 1.76
CA GLY A 73 -0.84 17.52 1.15
C GLY A 73 -1.53 16.45 2.00
N LEU A 74 -1.29 15.21 1.65
CA LEU A 74 -1.86 14.03 2.32
C LEU A 74 -0.80 12.94 2.46
N TYR A 75 -0.68 12.40 3.65
CA TYR A 75 0.11 11.22 3.95
C TYR A 75 -0.85 10.07 4.31
N MET A 76 -0.99 9.13 3.38
CA MET A 76 -1.86 7.96 3.54
C MET A 76 -1.02 6.77 4.01
N TRP A 77 -1.39 6.18 5.13
CA TRP A 77 -0.69 5.01 5.62
C TRP A 77 -1.63 3.87 5.97
N GLY A 78 -1.10 2.67 5.95
CA GLY A 78 -1.82 1.45 6.24
C GLY A 78 -1.07 0.25 5.70
N GLY A 79 -1.52 -0.95 6.02
CA GLY A 79 -0.90 -2.18 5.60
C GLY A 79 -0.89 -2.38 4.08
N VAL A 80 -0.20 -3.41 3.65
CA VAL A 80 -0.06 -3.76 2.22
C VAL A 80 -1.43 -4.06 1.60
N GLY A 81 -1.66 -3.57 0.39
CA GLY A 81 -2.86 -3.88 -0.38
C GLY A 81 -4.12 -3.14 0.06
N ARG A 82 -4.01 -1.97 0.71
CA ARG A 82 -5.15 -1.16 1.17
C ARG A 82 -5.68 -0.15 0.16
N GLY A 83 -5.39 -0.37 -1.11
CA GLY A 83 -5.84 0.54 -2.15
C GLY A 83 -5.07 1.86 -2.22
N LYS A 84 -3.96 2.00 -1.47
CA LYS A 84 -3.14 3.22 -1.49
C LYS A 84 -2.60 3.52 -2.87
N THR A 85 -2.10 2.50 -3.57
CA THR A 85 -1.59 2.63 -4.93
C THR A 85 -2.67 3.12 -5.89
N TRP A 86 -3.87 2.55 -5.80
CA TRP A 86 -5.00 2.96 -6.61
C TRP A 86 -5.45 4.39 -6.31
N LEU A 87 -5.51 4.78 -5.04
CA LEU A 87 -5.81 6.17 -4.66
C LEU A 87 -4.76 7.14 -5.21
N MET A 88 -3.48 6.75 -5.16
CA MET A 88 -2.40 7.54 -5.73
C MET A 88 -2.50 7.63 -7.27
N ASP A 89 -2.78 6.52 -7.95
CA ASP A 89 -2.99 6.49 -9.39
C ASP A 89 -4.10 7.45 -9.81
N MET A 90 -5.22 7.36 -9.14
CA MET A 90 -6.39 8.18 -9.39
C MET A 90 -6.10 9.67 -9.22
N PHE A 91 -5.43 10.05 -8.13
CA PHE A 91 -5.03 11.42 -7.87
C PHE A 91 -4.05 11.93 -8.92
N TYR A 92 -2.97 11.18 -9.17
CA TYR A 92 -1.93 11.58 -10.10
C TYR A 92 -2.45 11.72 -11.54
N GLN A 93 -3.28 10.79 -11.98
CA GLN A 93 -3.90 10.85 -13.32
C GLN A 93 -4.91 12.00 -13.46
N SER A 94 -5.52 12.43 -12.37
CA SER A 94 -6.46 13.56 -12.38
C SER A 94 -5.77 14.90 -12.56
N LEU A 95 -4.54 15.05 -12.10
CA LEU A 95 -3.79 16.29 -12.17
C LEU A 95 -3.48 16.68 -13.62
N PRO A 96 -3.85 17.90 -14.04
CA PRO A 96 -3.53 18.37 -15.39
C PRO A 96 -2.06 18.80 -15.50
N GLY A 97 -1.54 18.79 -16.73
CA GLY A 97 -0.23 19.33 -17.04
C GLY A 97 0.93 18.41 -16.69
N ALA A 98 2.14 18.94 -16.86
CA ALA A 98 3.40 18.20 -16.71
C ALA A 98 4.12 18.48 -15.39
N ARG A 99 3.69 19.48 -14.59
CA ARG A 99 4.35 19.88 -13.35
C ARG A 99 3.91 19.03 -12.17
N LYS A 100 3.99 17.72 -12.35
CA LYS A 100 3.69 16.69 -11.35
C LYS A 100 4.71 15.58 -11.50
N GLN A 101 5.18 15.02 -10.40
CA GLN A 101 6.09 13.87 -10.39
C GLN A 101 5.60 12.80 -9.44
N ARG A 102 5.71 11.55 -9.85
CA ARG A 102 5.46 10.37 -9.03
C ARG A 102 6.69 9.47 -9.04
N LEU A 103 7.19 9.18 -7.86
CA LEU A 103 8.40 8.39 -7.65
C LEU A 103 8.20 7.47 -6.44
N HIS A 104 8.78 6.28 -6.51
CA HIS A 104 9.10 5.56 -5.28
C HIS A 104 10.04 6.40 -4.41
N PHE A 105 9.76 6.49 -3.11
CA PHE A 105 10.58 7.27 -2.20
C PHE A 105 12.06 6.89 -2.26
N HIS A 106 12.36 5.60 -2.39
CA HIS A 106 13.73 5.13 -2.56
C HIS A 106 14.41 5.73 -3.80
N ARG A 107 13.74 5.78 -4.94
CA ARG A 107 14.27 6.39 -6.17
C ARG A 107 14.46 7.90 -6.05
N PHE A 108 13.55 8.56 -5.35
CA PHE A 108 13.71 9.97 -5.03
C PHE A 108 14.99 10.23 -4.24
N MET A 109 15.25 9.44 -3.21
CA MET A 109 16.47 9.60 -2.40
C MET A 109 17.74 9.26 -3.19
N LEU A 110 17.72 8.28 -4.08
CA LEU A 110 18.84 8.02 -4.99
C LEU A 110 19.16 9.24 -5.84
N ARG A 111 18.19 9.87 -6.44
CA ARG A 111 18.38 11.11 -7.21
C ARG A 111 18.96 12.23 -6.34
N VAL A 112 18.46 12.40 -5.13
CA VAL A 112 18.98 13.40 -4.17
C VAL A 112 20.46 13.17 -3.89
N HIS A 113 20.86 11.93 -3.61
CA HIS A 113 22.27 11.58 -3.35
C HIS A 113 23.16 11.81 -4.57
N GLU A 114 22.70 11.48 -5.76
CA GLU A 114 23.43 11.73 -7.01
C GLU A 114 23.65 13.24 -7.22
N GLU A 115 22.61 14.04 -7.03
CA GLU A 115 22.71 15.49 -7.17
C GLU A 115 23.61 16.12 -6.10
N LEU A 116 23.54 15.66 -4.86
CA LEU A 116 24.42 16.12 -3.78
C LEU A 116 25.88 15.78 -4.06
N THR A 117 26.16 14.60 -4.60
CA THR A 117 27.50 14.21 -5.02
C THR A 117 28.06 15.17 -6.08
N ALA A 118 27.24 15.53 -7.06
CA ALA A 118 27.62 16.50 -8.10
C ALA A 118 27.80 17.93 -7.57
N LEU A 119 27.20 18.23 -6.41
CA LEU A 119 27.23 19.57 -5.78
C LEU A 119 28.27 19.67 -4.65
N GLN A 120 29.21 18.75 -4.55
CA GLN A 120 30.28 18.80 -3.56
C GLN A 120 31.05 20.12 -3.67
N GLY A 121 31.25 20.77 -2.52
CA GLY A 121 31.95 22.08 -2.45
C GLY A 121 31.05 23.28 -2.74
N LYS A 122 29.78 23.10 -3.07
CA LYS A 122 28.81 24.19 -3.16
C LYS A 122 28.24 24.52 -1.80
N SER A 123 27.91 25.80 -1.59
CA SER A 123 27.18 26.25 -0.41
C SER A 123 25.70 25.83 -0.52
N ASP A 124 25.13 25.37 0.59
CA ASP A 124 23.72 25.01 0.72
C ASP A 124 23.19 24.06 -0.40
N PRO A 125 23.80 22.88 -0.57
CA PRO A 125 23.47 22.02 -1.70
C PRO A 125 22.01 21.50 -1.66
N LEU A 126 21.38 21.35 -0.49
CA LEU A 126 19.98 20.95 -0.38
C LEU A 126 19.03 22.01 -0.94
N GLU A 127 19.35 23.29 -0.78
CA GLU A 127 18.58 24.38 -1.38
C GLU A 127 18.65 24.33 -2.91
N ILE A 128 19.81 24.01 -3.49
CA ILE A 128 19.97 23.84 -4.93
C ILE A 128 19.16 22.64 -5.43
N VAL A 129 19.18 21.51 -4.72
CA VAL A 129 18.38 20.33 -5.05
C VAL A 129 16.88 20.66 -5.02
N ALA A 130 16.44 21.37 -3.99
CA ALA A 130 15.04 21.80 -3.88
C ALA A 130 14.62 22.76 -5.02
N ASP A 131 15.50 23.66 -5.43
CA ASP A 131 15.27 24.54 -6.59
C ASP A 131 15.09 23.74 -7.88
N ARG A 132 15.88 22.69 -8.08
CA ARG A 132 15.77 21.82 -9.24
C ARG A 132 14.45 21.05 -9.26
N PHE A 133 14.00 20.54 -8.13
CA PHE A 133 12.68 19.92 -8.05
C PHE A 133 11.56 20.92 -8.32
N LYS A 134 11.63 22.12 -7.76
CA LYS A 134 10.63 23.16 -7.99
C LYS A 134 10.58 23.60 -9.45
N ALA A 135 11.70 23.60 -10.15
CA ALA A 135 11.75 23.92 -11.57
C ALA A 135 10.96 22.90 -12.43
N GLU A 136 10.87 21.64 -11.95
CA GLU A 136 10.22 20.54 -12.68
C GLU A 136 8.78 20.30 -12.22
N THR A 137 8.45 20.56 -10.94
CA THR A 137 7.18 20.12 -10.37
C THR A 137 6.64 21.05 -9.28
N ASP A 138 5.33 21.06 -9.14
CA ASP A 138 4.61 21.69 -8.02
C ASP A 138 4.05 20.64 -7.05
N VAL A 139 3.96 19.38 -7.47
CA VAL A 139 3.42 18.27 -6.70
C VAL A 139 4.35 17.08 -6.77
N LEU A 140 4.76 16.57 -5.61
CA LEU A 140 5.49 15.32 -5.47
C LEU A 140 4.55 14.25 -4.90
N CYS A 141 4.47 13.13 -5.61
CA CYS A 141 3.77 11.94 -5.16
C CYS A 141 4.82 10.85 -4.85
N PHE A 142 4.89 10.45 -3.59
CA PHE A 142 5.80 9.39 -3.15
C PHE A 142 5.05 8.10 -2.90
N ASP A 143 5.45 7.05 -3.59
CA ASP A 143 5.04 5.70 -3.24
C ASP A 143 6.01 5.10 -2.21
N GLU A 144 5.46 4.36 -1.26
CA GLU A 144 6.22 3.61 -0.26
C GLU A 144 7.22 4.46 0.52
N PHE A 145 6.73 5.52 1.16
CA PHE A 145 7.54 6.36 2.02
C PHE A 145 8.04 5.57 3.22
N PHE A 146 9.33 5.29 3.24
CA PHE A 146 9.96 4.51 4.29
C PHE A 146 11.42 4.93 4.46
N VAL A 147 11.86 5.14 5.71
CA VAL A 147 13.21 5.57 6.03
C VAL A 147 13.87 4.53 6.92
N SER A 148 14.93 3.91 6.42
CA SER A 148 15.73 2.90 7.14
C SER A 148 17.21 3.25 7.22
N ASP A 149 17.71 4.05 6.31
CA ASP A 149 19.11 4.41 6.18
C ASP A 149 19.42 5.71 6.92
N ILE A 150 20.55 5.74 7.65
CA ILE A 150 20.95 6.90 8.43
C ILE A 150 21.25 8.12 7.54
N THR A 151 21.81 7.93 6.36
CA THR A 151 22.16 9.01 5.44
C THR A 151 20.88 9.72 4.97
N ASP A 152 19.88 8.95 4.55
CA ASP A 152 18.57 9.46 4.18
C ASP A 152 17.90 10.19 5.35
N ALA A 153 17.92 9.57 6.54
CA ALA A 153 17.33 10.15 7.74
C ALA A 153 17.93 11.52 8.10
N MET A 154 19.24 11.67 7.97
CA MET A 154 19.93 12.92 8.32
C MET A 154 19.69 14.04 7.30
N LEU A 155 19.45 13.69 6.04
CA LEU A 155 19.17 14.66 4.98
C LEU A 155 17.71 15.09 4.92
N LEU A 156 16.80 14.20 5.29
CA LEU A 156 15.37 14.36 4.99
C LEU A 156 14.72 15.57 5.65
N GLY A 157 15.09 15.90 6.88
CA GLY A 157 14.55 17.07 7.59
C GLY A 157 14.82 18.38 6.85
N GLY A 158 16.07 18.62 6.47
CA GLY A 158 16.48 19.80 5.71
C GLY A 158 15.89 19.85 4.31
N LEU A 159 15.88 18.69 3.64
CA LEU A 159 15.33 18.57 2.28
C LEU A 159 13.83 18.85 2.24
N MET A 160 13.04 18.25 3.13
CA MET A 160 11.59 18.45 3.20
C MET A 160 11.24 19.89 3.51
N LYS A 161 11.96 20.51 4.45
CA LYS A 161 11.80 21.93 4.77
C LYS A 161 12.06 22.82 3.54
N ALA A 162 13.10 22.54 2.79
CA ALA A 162 13.44 23.29 1.57
C ALA A 162 12.40 23.12 0.46
N LEU A 163 11.89 21.90 0.27
CA LEU A 163 10.84 21.63 -0.72
C LEU A 163 9.53 22.35 -0.37
N PHE A 164 9.08 22.26 0.88
CA PHE A 164 7.86 22.92 1.33
C PHE A 164 7.97 24.46 1.32
N ALA A 165 9.14 25.00 1.63
CA ALA A 165 9.38 26.43 1.54
C ALA A 165 9.20 26.99 0.12
N ARG A 166 9.34 26.15 -0.89
CA ARG A 166 9.12 26.49 -2.31
C ARG A 166 7.69 26.22 -2.78
N GLY A 167 6.79 25.85 -1.88
CA GLY A 167 5.39 25.62 -2.18
C GLY A 167 5.11 24.30 -2.90
N ILE A 168 6.02 23.32 -2.82
CA ILE A 168 5.76 21.97 -3.33
C ILE A 168 4.77 21.27 -2.41
N THR A 169 3.74 20.67 -3.00
CA THR A 169 2.75 19.85 -2.30
C THR A 169 3.19 18.40 -2.31
N LEU A 170 3.09 17.73 -1.17
CA LEU A 170 3.42 16.30 -1.02
C LEU A 170 2.15 15.48 -0.83
N VAL A 171 2.02 14.43 -1.64
CA VAL A 171 1.07 13.33 -1.41
C VAL A 171 1.88 12.03 -1.34
N ALA A 172 1.78 11.33 -0.24
CA ALA A 172 2.60 10.16 0.01
C ALA A 172 1.77 8.96 0.46
N THR A 173 2.24 7.78 0.12
CA THR A 173 1.76 6.51 0.68
C THR A 173 2.84 5.87 1.52
N SER A 174 2.46 5.19 2.59
CA SER A 174 3.36 4.46 3.49
C SER A 174 2.65 3.27 4.12
N ASN A 175 3.41 2.33 4.63
CA ASN A 175 2.88 1.24 5.45
C ASN A 175 2.75 1.59 6.94
N ILE A 176 3.40 2.68 7.36
CA ILE A 176 3.48 3.10 8.76
C ILE A 176 3.16 4.60 8.91
N PRO A 177 2.65 5.02 10.09
CA PRO A 177 2.43 6.45 10.36
C PRO A 177 3.75 7.21 10.45
N PRO A 178 3.72 8.56 10.27
CA PRO A 178 4.94 9.36 10.36
C PRO A 178 5.71 9.20 11.67
N ASP A 179 5.01 9.04 12.79
CA ASP A 179 5.64 8.87 14.12
C ASP A 179 6.48 7.59 14.26
N GLU A 180 6.25 6.61 13.40
CA GLU A 180 7.01 5.36 13.38
C GLU A 180 8.12 5.32 12.32
N LEU A 181 8.25 6.36 11.51
CA LEU A 181 9.33 6.45 10.54
C LEU A 181 10.68 6.46 11.25
N TYR A 182 11.62 5.68 10.70
CA TYR A 182 12.97 5.55 11.23
C TYR A 182 13.01 5.10 12.71
N ARG A 183 12.02 4.31 13.11
CA ARG A 183 11.92 3.75 14.47
C ARG A 183 13.17 2.93 14.79
N ASN A 184 13.71 3.11 15.99
CA ASN A 184 14.97 2.49 16.44
C ASN A 184 16.20 2.83 15.59
N GLY A 185 16.13 3.81 14.72
CA GLY A 185 17.26 4.28 13.91
C GLY A 185 18.31 5.04 14.72
N LEU A 186 19.55 4.97 14.27
CA LEU A 186 20.66 5.71 14.89
C LEU A 186 20.41 7.22 14.81
N GLN A 187 20.62 7.93 15.92
CA GLN A 187 20.41 9.38 16.02
C GLN A 187 19.00 9.84 15.62
N ARG A 188 18.00 9.06 15.99
CA ARG A 188 16.61 9.33 15.64
C ARG A 188 16.14 10.72 16.06
N ALA A 189 16.67 11.26 17.15
CA ALA A 189 16.35 12.62 17.60
C ALA A 189 16.62 13.68 16.52
N ARG A 190 17.61 13.48 15.67
CA ARG A 190 17.92 14.35 14.53
C ARG A 190 16.98 14.18 13.34
N PHE A 191 16.25 13.09 13.31
CA PHE A 191 15.22 12.80 12.29
C PHE A 191 13.84 13.34 12.68
N LEU A 192 13.54 13.51 13.97
CA LEU A 192 12.23 13.99 14.43
C LEU A 192 11.76 15.29 13.76
N PRO A 193 12.62 16.28 13.46
CA PRO A 193 12.20 17.46 12.71
C PRO A 193 11.60 17.15 11.33
N ALA A 194 12.03 16.09 10.67
CA ALA A 194 11.44 15.64 9.40
C ALA A 194 9.99 15.19 9.60
N ILE A 195 9.72 14.42 10.65
CA ILE A 195 8.36 13.99 11.02
C ILE A 195 7.47 15.20 11.28
N ASP A 196 7.94 16.17 12.08
CA ASP A 196 7.19 17.38 12.40
C ASP A 196 6.87 18.20 11.14
N THR A 197 7.83 18.32 10.23
CA THR A 197 7.66 19.02 8.96
C THR A 197 6.60 18.35 8.07
N ILE A 198 6.60 17.02 7.99
CA ILE A 198 5.57 16.26 7.26
C ILE A 198 4.19 16.52 7.88
N LYS A 199 4.05 16.45 9.19
CA LYS A 199 2.79 16.71 9.90
C LYS A 199 2.28 18.13 9.74
N GLN A 200 3.17 19.10 9.61
CA GLN A 200 2.81 20.50 9.39
C GLN A 200 2.27 20.76 7.98
N HIS A 201 2.70 19.98 6.99
CA HIS A 201 2.39 20.21 5.57
C HIS A 201 1.48 19.17 4.95
N CYS A 202 1.16 18.09 5.66
CA CYS A 202 0.28 17.03 5.21
C CYS A 202 -0.75 16.68 6.28
N ASP A 203 -1.96 16.40 5.87
CA ASP A 203 -2.90 15.64 6.68
C ASP A 203 -2.44 14.19 6.75
N ILE A 204 -2.63 13.57 7.91
CA ILE A 204 -2.23 12.19 8.14
C ILE A 204 -3.50 11.34 8.19
N MET A 205 -3.57 10.33 7.35
CA MET A 205 -4.74 9.47 7.26
C MET A 205 -4.37 8.00 7.29
N ASN A 206 -4.95 7.29 8.25
CA ASN A 206 -4.91 5.82 8.27
C ASN A 206 -5.99 5.28 7.34
N VAL A 207 -5.59 4.53 6.33
CA VAL A 207 -6.51 3.90 5.37
C VAL A 207 -6.84 2.44 5.71
N ASP A 208 -6.45 1.99 6.91
CA ASP A 208 -6.69 0.62 7.40
C ASP A 208 -8.05 0.42 8.07
N ALA A 209 -8.89 1.40 8.15
CA ALA A 209 -10.14 1.34 8.93
C ALA A 209 -11.18 0.31 8.44
N GLY A 210 -10.81 -0.54 7.48
CA GLY A 210 -11.62 -1.70 7.06
C GLY A 210 -11.58 -2.90 8.03
N VAL A 211 -10.96 -2.79 9.22
CA VAL A 211 -10.84 -3.92 10.16
C VAL A 211 -12.20 -4.45 10.59
N ASP A 212 -13.12 -3.58 10.98
CA ASP A 212 -14.47 -4.01 11.40
C ASP A 212 -15.28 -4.63 10.26
N TYR A 213 -15.12 -4.13 9.06
CA TYR A 213 -15.80 -4.65 7.88
C TYR A 213 -15.29 -6.05 7.51
N ARG A 214 -13.98 -6.26 7.54
CA ARG A 214 -13.40 -7.59 7.30
C ARG A 214 -13.84 -8.60 8.35
N LEU A 215 -13.79 -8.22 9.61
CA LEU A 215 -14.23 -9.07 10.69
C LEU A 215 -15.68 -9.48 10.47
N ARG A 216 -16.56 -8.54 10.17
CA ARG A 216 -17.96 -8.81 9.89
C ARG A 216 -18.13 -9.76 8.71
N THR A 217 -17.42 -9.52 7.62
CA THR A 217 -17.47 -10.38 6.43
C THR A 217 -17.01 -11.80 6.76
N LEU A 218 -15.88 -11.94 7.44
CA LEU A 218 -15.31 -13.24 7.80
C LEU A 218 -16.17 -14.01 8.81
N THR A 219 -16.77 -13.33 9.80
CA THR A 219 -17.63 -13.98 10.79
C THR A 219 -18.96 -14.46 10.21
N GLN A 220 -19.41 -13.85 9.14
CA GLN A 220 -20.64 -14.24 8.45
C GLN A 220 -20.45 -15.24 7.32
N ALA A 221 -19.18 -15.46 6.91
CA ALA A 221 -18.87 -16.32 5.78
C ALA A 221 -18.55 -17.77 6.21
N HIS A 222 -18.74 -18.68 5.28
CA HIS A 222 -18.12 -20.00 5.37
C HIS A 222 -16.66 -19.86 4.92
N LEU A 223 -15.73 -20.27 5.77
CA LEU A 223 -14.30 -20.13 5.51
C LEU A 223 -13.66 -21.40 4.90
N TRP A 224 -14.39 -22.49 4.92
CA TRP A 224 -14.07 -23.71 4.21
C TRP A 224 -15.22 -24.07 3.27
N LEU A 225 -14.98 -23.94 1.97
CA LEU A 225 -15.98 -24.14 0.92
C LEU A 225 -15.70 -25.42 0.13
N SER A 226 -16.63 -26.33 0.14
CA SER A 226 -16.56 -27.61 -0.62
C SER A 226 -17.95 -28.04 -1.07
N PRO A 227 -18.07 -28.88 -2.11
CA PRO A 227 -17.02 -29.33 -3.02
C PRO A 227 -16.59 -28.25 -4.01
N LEU A 228 -15.60 -28.56 -4.86
CA LEU A 228 -15.19 -27.67 -5.96
C LEU A 228 -16.20 -27.74 -7.10
N ASN A 229 -17.02 -26.73 -7.25
CA ASN A 229 -18.02 -26.59 -8.30
C ASN A 229 -18.27 -25.11 -8.63
N ALA A 230 -19.16 -24.83 -9.56
CA ALA A 230 -19.48 -23.47 -9.98
C ALA A 230 -20.04 -22.59 -8.84
N GLU A 231 -20.78 -23.16 -7.91
CA GLU A 231 -21.33 -22.46 -6.75
C GLU A 231 -20.21 -22.02 -5.79
N THR A 232 -19.30 -22.94 -5.46
CA THR A 232 -18.13 -22.65 -4.64
C THR A 232 -17.24 -21.59 -5.27
N THR A 233 -17.02 -21.64 -6.59
CA THR A 233 -16.28 -20.63 -7.32
C THR A 233 -16.95 -19.24 -7.17
N ARG A 234 -18.26 -19.16 -7.34
CA ARG A 234 -19.02 -17.91 -7.17
C ARG A 234 -18.91 -17.37 -5.75
N GLU A 235 -19.01 -18.24 -4.74
CA GLU A 235 -18.86 -17.83 -3.33
C GLU A 235 -17.44 -17.32 -3.03
N MET A 236 -16.42 -17.96 -3.58
CA MET A 236 -15.05 -17.49 -3.46
C MET A 236 -14.84 -16.12 -4.12
N ASP A 237 -15.39 -15.91 -5.30
CA ASP A 237 -15.31 -14.61 -6.00
C ASP A 237 -16.07 -13.51 -5.23
N LYS A 238 -17.20 -13.84 -4.66
CA LYS A 238 -17.98 -12.93 -3.82
C LYS A 238 -17.25 -12.56 -2.54
N LEU A 239 -16.62 -13.52 -1.87
CA LEU A 239 -15.78 -13.28 -0.70
C LEU A 239 -14.54 -12.44 -1.05
N TRP A 240 -13.90 -12.74 -2.18
CA TRP A 240 -12.80 -11.92 -2.66
C TRP A 240 -13.21 -10.46 -2.80
N LEU A 241 -14.29 -10.20 -3.52
CA LEU A 241 -14.80 -8.84 -3.74
C LEU A 241 -15.12 -8.15 -2.40
N ALA A 242 -15.73 -8.87 -1.47
CA ALA A 242 -16.07 -8.35 -0.15
C ALA A 242 -14.83 -8.04 0.71
N LEU A 243 -13.80 -8.85 0.66
CA LEU A 243 -12.59 -8.68 1.47
C LEU A 243 -11.56 -7.74 0.84
N ALA A 244 -11.38 -7.83 -0.46
CA ALA A 244 -10.42 -7.06 -1.21
C ALA A 244 -10.93 -5.67 -1.63
N GLY A 245 -12.25 -5.51 -1.75
CA GLY A 245 -12.89 -4.26 -2.18
C GLY A 245 -12.82 -3.99 -3.68
N ALA A 246 -12.23 -4.89 -4.47
CA ALA A 246 -12.10 -4.76 -5.91
C ALA A 246 -12.16 -6.12 -6.61
N LYS A 247 -12.56 -6.14 -7.87
CA LYS A 247 -12.50 -7.36 -8.68
C LYS A 247 -11.06 -7.78 -8.96
N ARG A 248 -10.84 -9.07 -9.14
CA ARG A 248 -9.53 -9.60 -9.56
C ARG A 248 -9.31 -9.32 -11.05
N GLU A 249 -8.88 -8.12 -11.38
CA GLU A 249 -8.58 -7.77 -12.78
C GLU A 249 -7.16 -8.17 -13.18
N HIS A 250 -6.26 -8.19 -12.21
CA HIS A 250 -4.85 -8.51 -12.41
C HIS A 250 -4.39 -9.52 -11.37
N ALA A 251 -3.69 -10.54 -11.83
CA ALA A 251 -3.02 -11.52 -10.99
C ALA A 251 -1.52 -11.23 -11.00
N PRO A 252 -1.01 -10.38 -10.09
CA PRO A 252 0.40 -10.03 -10.07
C PRO A 252 1.24 -11.25 -9.68
N GLU A 253 2.43 -11.33 -10.23
CA GLU A 253 3.46 -12.23 -9.74
C GLU A 253 4.21 -11.52 -8.61
N LEU A 254 4.24 -12.14 -7.43
CA LEU A 254 5.01 -11.65 -6.29
C LEU A 254 6.42 -12.22 -6.33
N GLU A 255 7.37 -11.49 -5.79
CA GLU A 255 8.69 -12.00 -5.48
C GLU A 255 8.76 -12.35 -3.99
N ILE A 256 8.88 -13.63 -3.68
CA ILE A 256 9.00 -14.14 -2.30
C ILE A 256 10.32 -14.90 -2.18
N ASN A 257 11.18 -14.42 -1.30
CA ASN A 257 12.52 -14.99 -1.07
C ASN A 257 13.32 -15.17 -2.39
N HIS A 258 13.31 -14.14 -3.22
CA HIS A 258 13.98 -14.10 -4.53
C HIS A 258 13.45 -15.11 -5.55
N ARG A 259 12.22 -15.55 -5.38
CA ARG A 259 11.55 -16.49 -6.28
C ARG A 259 10.17 -15.97 -6.67
N PRO A 260 9.78 -16.11 -7.94
CA PRO A 260 8.45 -15.70 -8.37
C PRO A 260 7.38 -16.57 -7.72
N LEU A 261 6.29 -15.95 -7.28
CA LEU A 261 5.10 -16.61 -6.77
C LEU A 261 3.90 -16.09 -7.56
N PRO A 262 3.36 -16.91 -8.49
CA PRO A 262 2.15 -16.58 -9.21
C PRO A 262 0.97 -16.43 -8.26
N THR A 263 0.17 -15.39 -8.42
CA THR A 263 -1.05 -15.19 -7.63
C THR A 263 -2.29 -15.25 -8.50
N LEU A 264 -3.44 -15.39 -7.86
CA LEU A 264 -4.75 -15.23 -8.50
C LEU A 264 -5.35 -13.84 -8.20
N GLY A 265 -4.75 -13.10 -7.29
CA GLY A 265 -5.11 -11.75 -6.96
C GLY A 265 -4.38 -11.26 -5.71
N VAL A 266 -4.06 -9.98 -5.69
CA VAL A 266 -3.51 -9.27 -4.52
C VAL A 266 -4.21 -7.92 -4.43
N GLU A 267 -4.93 -7.69 -3.36
CA GLU A 267 -5.58 -6.42 -3.10
C GLU A 267 -5.89 -6.29 -1.61
N ASN A 268 -5.74 -5.09 -1.08
CA ASN A 268 -6.21 -4.73 0.27
C ASN A 268 -5.76 -5.70 1.37
N GLN A 269 -4.47 -6.06 1.43
CA GLN A 269 -3.87 -7.08 2.31
C GLN A 269 -4.49 -8.48 2.18
N THR A 270 -5.15 -8.76 1.08
CA THR A 270 -5.73 -10.04 0.76
C THR A 270 -5.00 -10.67 -0.41
N LEU A 271 -4.60 -11.91 -0.25
CA LEU A 271 -3.97 -12.72 -1.29
C LEU A 271 -4.93 -13.83 -1.71
N ALA A 272 -5.12 -14.02 -3.01
CA ALA A 272 -5.71 -15.23 -3.57
C ALA A 272 -4.63 -16.02 -4.31
N VAL A 273 -4.50 -17.29 -4.00
CA VAL A 273 -3.44 -18.16 -4.53
C VAL A 273 -3.93 -19.60 -4.57
N SER A 274 -3.43 -20.38 -5.54
CA SER A 274 -3.80 -21.79 -5.66
C SER A 274 -3.02 -22.67 -4.68
N PHE A 275 -3.62 -23.78 -4.29
CA PHE A 275 -2.93 -24.86 -3.57
C PHE A 275 -1.69 -25.35 -4.33
N THR A 276 -1.78 -25.47 -5.65
CA THR A 276 -0.64 -25.90 -6.49
C THR A 276 0.56 -24.99 -6.29
N THR A 277 0.36 -23.68 -6.35
CA THR A 277 1.45 -22.69 -6.14
C THR A 277 2.06 -22.79 -4.76
N LEU A 278 1.25 -22.99 -3.71
CA LEU A 278 1.73 -22.98 -2.32
C LEU A 278 2.27 -24.34 -1.84
N CYS A 279 1.70 -25.44 -2.29
CA CYS A 279 1.96 -26.75 -1.68
C CYS A 279 2.48 -27.82 -2.66
N VAL A 280 2.23 -27.70 -3.96
CA VAL A 280 2.76 -28.62 -4.98
C VAL A 280 4.10 -28.13 -5.48
N ASP A 281 4.21 -26.84 -5.82
CA ASP A 281 5.48 -26.24 -6.17
C ASP A 281 6.45 -26.27 -4.98
N ALA A 282 7.74 -26.25 -5.27
CA ALA A 282 8.77 -26.35 -4.24
C ALA A 282 8.86 -25.10 -3.36
N ARG A 283 7.89 -24.94 -2.48
CA ARG A 283 7.87 -23.90 -1.44
C ARG A 283 8.38 -24.43 -0.12
N SER A 284 8.85 -23.52 0.74
CA SER A 284 9.38 -23.85 2.05
C SER A 284 8.66 -23.07 3.15
N GLN A 285 8.92 -23.43 4.38
CA GLN A 285 8.45 -22.71 5.56
C GLN A 285 8.80 -21.20 5.48
N HIS A 286 9.97 -20.84 4.96
CA HIS A 286 10.38 -19.45 4.80
C HIS A 286 9.44 -18.65 3.88
N ASP A 287 8.90 -19.28 2.85
CA ASP A 287 7.92 -18.65 1.97
C ASP A 287 6.60 -18.38 2.71
N TYR A 288 6.14 -19.32 3.53
CA TYR A 288 4.93 -19.15 4.34
C TYR A 288 5.10 -18.08 5.42
N ILE A 289 6.27 -17.98 6.05
CA ILE A 289 6.60 -16.91 6.98
C ILE A 289 6.52 -15.56 6.26
N ALA A 290 7.12 -15.43 5.09
CA ALA A 290 7.07 -14.20 4.31
C ALA A 290 5.64 -13.79 3.95
N LEU A 291 4.84 -14.74 3.46
CA LEU A 291 3.43 -14.49 3.14
C LEU A 291 2.61 -14.11 4.38
N SER A 292 2.84 -14.79 5.49
CA SER A 292 2.12 -14.52 6.75
C SER A 292 2.38 -13.12 7.30
N ARG A 293 3.54 -12.55 7.00
CA ARG A 293 3.87 -11.16 7.38
C ARG A 293 3.20 -10.13 6.48
N LEU A 294 3.09 -10.43 5.19
CA LEU A 294 2.59 -9.50 4.19
C LEU A 294 1.06 -9.39 4.15
N PHE A 295 0.35 -10.48 4.47
CA PHE A 295 -1.08 -10.55 4.24
C PHE A 295 -1.86 -10.80 5.52
N HIS A 296 -2.92 -10.01 5.70
CA HIS A 296 -3.90 -10.20 6.76
C HIS A 296 -4.80 -11.41 6.46
N THR A 297 -5.17 -11.60 5.21
CA THR A 297 -6.09 -12.63 4.74
C THR A 297 -5.52 -13.34 3.51
N VAL A 298 -5.57 -14.67 3.54
CA VAL A 298 -5.15 -15.51 2.41
C VAL A 298 -6.31 -16.40 1.99
N MET A 299 -6.64 -16.37 0.71
CA MET A 299 -7.60 -17.28 0.09
C MET A 299 -6.83 -18.34 -0.70
N VAL A 300 -6.90 -19.58 -0.25
CA VAL A 300 -6.25 -20.72 -0.90
C VAL A 300 -7.31 -21.50 -1.69
N LEU A 301 -7.14 -21.54 -3.00
CA LEU A 301 -8.10 -22.14 -3.91
C LEU A 301 -7.69 -23.54 -4.34
N ASP A 302 -8.70 -24.37 -4.53
CA ASP A 302 -8.60 -25.70 -5.17
C ASP A 302 -7.72 -26.68 -4.37
N VAL A 303 -7.94 -26.76 -3.07
CA VAL A 303 -7.26 -27.73 -2.21
C VAL A 303 -7.84 -29.13 -2.49
N PRO A 304 -7.04 -30.07 -3.02
CA PRO A 304 -7.50 -31.41 -3.30
C PRO A 304 -7.48 -32.30 -2.07
N VAL A 305 -8.13 -33.44 -2.12
CA VAL A 305 -7.90 -34.53 -1.18
C VAL A 305 -6.43 -34.91 -1.21
N MET A 306 -5.77 -34.87 -0.08
CA MET A 306 -4.37 -35.25 0.05
C MET A 306 -4.27 -36.74 0.38
N THR A 307 -3.92 -37.51 -0.64
CA THR A 307 -3.81 -38.98 -0.58
C THR A 307 -2.42 -39.42 -0.11
N ARG A 308 -2.23 -40.72 -0.01
CA ARG A 308 -0.92 -41.34 0.29
C ARG A 308 0.19 -40.94 -0.71
N LEU A 309 -0.18 -40.53 -1.92
CA LEU A 309 0.77 -40.10 -2.94
C LEU A 309 1.15 -38.61 -2.77
N MET A 310 0.50 -37.90 -1.87
CA MET A 310 0.65 -36.47 -1.67
C MET A 310 1.17 -36.10 -0.26
N GLU A 311 1.99 -36.95 0.32
CA GLU A 311 2.51 -36.74 1.69
C GLU A 311 3.43 -35.50 1.77
N SER A 312 4.16 -35.18 0.71
CA SER A 312 5.00 -33.98 0.63
C SER A 312 4.16 -32.70 0.57
N GLU A 313 3.12 -32.71 -0.23
CA GLU A 313 2.16 -31.61 -0.34
C GLU A 313 1.39 -31.41 0.97
N ALA A 314 0.99 -32.50 1.61
CA ALA A 314 0.35 -32.47 2.92
C ALA A 314 1.26 -31.88 4.00
N ARG A 315 2.54 -32.20 4.00
CA ARG A 315 3.53 -31.62 4.92
C ARG A 315 3.67 -30.11 4.71
N ARG A 316 3.72 -29.64 3.46
CA ARG A 316 3.76 -28.23 3.14
C ARG A 316 2.46 -27.52 3.55
N PHE A 317 1.32 -28.14 3.34
CA PHE A 317 0.03 -27.61 3.79
C PHE A 317 -0.01 -27.42 5.31
N ILE A 318 0.47 -28.40 6.09
CA ILE A 318 0.59 -28.29 7.54
C ILE A 318 1.49 -27.12 7.92
N ALA A 319 2.67 -27.01 7.30
CA ALA A 319 3.61 -25.93 7.56
C ALA A 319 3.02 -24.55 7.27
N MET A 320 2.29 -24.43 6.17
CA MET A 320 1.58 -23.21 5.79
C MET A 320 0.52 -22.83 6.84
N VAL A 321 -0.32 -23.77 7.24
CA VAL A 321 -1.36 -23.52 8.27
C VAL A 321 -0.73 -23.13 9.59
N ASP A 322 0.34 -23.79 9.99
CA ASP A 322 1.06 -23.49 11.23
C ASP A 322 1.56 -22.03 11.24
N GLU A 323 2.21 -21.58 10.17
CA GLU A 323 2.72 -20.20 10.08
C GLU A 323 1.60 -19.16 10.03
N PHE A 324 0.53 -19.45 9.31
CA PHE A 324 -0.62 -18.55 9.23
C PHE A 324 -1.35 -18.46 10.58
N TYR A 325 -1.49 -19.58 11.28
CA TYR A 325 -2.07 -19.61 12.62
C TYR A 325 -1.27 -18.78 13.63
N GLU A 326 0.06 -18.95 13.66
CA GLU A 326 0.93 -18.24 14.61
C GLU A 326 0.91 -16.71 14.43
N ARG A 327 0.65 -16.24 13.21
CA ARG A 327 0.59 -14.81 12.91
C ARG A 327 -0.82 -14.25 12.76
N HIS A 328 -1.82 -15.02 13.16
CA HIS A 328 -3.23 -14.64 13.09
C HIS A 328 -3.70 -14.25 11.68
N VAL A 329 -3.15 -14.88 10.66
CA VAL A 329 -3.63 -14.73 9.28
C VAL A 329 -5.02 -15.34 9.15
N LYS A 330 -5.93 -14.63 8.50
CA LYS A 330 -7.28 -15.14 8.23
C LYS A 330 -7.24 -16.00 6.97
N LEU A 331 -7.77 -17.19 7.05
CA LEU A 331 -7.64 -18.19 6.00
C LEU A 331 -9.01 -18.57 5.47
N VAL A 332 -9.19 -18.45 4.15
CA VAL A 332 -10.37 -18.90 3.42
C VAL A 332 -9.94 -19.96 2.41
N ILE A 333 -10.58 -21.10 2.42
CA ILE A 333 -10.18 -22.24 1.60
C ILE A 333 -11.35 -22.74 0.76
N SER A 334 -11.10 -22.98 -0.52
CA SER A 334 -11.96 -23.86 -1.34
C SER A 334 -11.30 -25.22 -1.50
N ALA A 335 -12.06 -26.27 -1.28
CA ALA A 335 -11.55 -27.64 -1.23
C ALA A 335 -12.48 -28.65 -1.90
N GLU A 336 -11.90 -29.76 -2.31
CA GLU A 336 -12.61 -30.87 -2.96
C GLU A 336 -13.63 -31.55 -2.03
N VAL A 337 -13.33 -31.57 -0.71
CA VAL A 337 -14.12 -32.28 0.29
C VAL A 337 -14.22 -31.45 1.58
N PRO A 338 -15.15 -31.78 2.50
CA PRO A 338 -15.20 -31.16 3.80
C PRO A 338 -13.88 -31.26 4.58
N LEU A 339 -13.68 -30.36 5.53
CA LEU A 339 -12.43 -30.19 6.28
C LEU A 339 -11.87 -31.50 6.85
N TYR A 340 -12.70 -32.30 7.49
CA TYR A 340 -12.26 -33.53 8.16
C TYR A 340 -11.92 -34.67 7.20
N GLU A 341 -12.24 -34.56 5.94
CA GLU A 341 -11.98 -35.55 4.89
C GLU A 341 -10.80 -35.18 4.00
N ILE A 342 -10.14 -34.04 4.24
CA ILE A 342 -9.13 -33.49 3.33
C ILE A 342 -7.83 -34.30 3.31
N TYR A 343 -7.47 -34.95 4.40
CA TYR A 343 -6.28 -35.78 4.51
C TYR A 343 -6.65 -37.26 4.57
N GLN A 344 -6.21 -38.02 3.59
CA GLN A 344 -6.42 -39.47 3.46
C GLN A 344 -5.09 -40.21 3.28
N GLY A 345 -4.01 -39.62 3.78
CA GLY A 345 -2.70 -40.25 3.85
C GLY A 345 -2.52 -41.09 5.11
N GLU A 346 -1.31 -41.58 5.31
CA GLU A 346 -0.98 -42.45 6.47
C GLU A 346 0.12 -41.90 7.37
N ARG A 347 1.10 -41.24 6.80
CA ARG A 347 2.34 -40.86 7.50
C ARG A 347 2.18 -39.66 8.42
N LEU A 348 1.21 -38.79 8.16
CA LEU A 348 1.03 -37.51 8.85
C LEU A 348 -0.28 -37.45 9.66
N LYS A 349 -0.85 -38.59 10.03
CA LYS A 349 -2.14 -38.63 10.74
C LYS A 349 -2.14 -37.83 12.02
N PHE A 350 -1.10 -37.92 12.80
CA PHE A 350 -0.97 -37.19 14.07
C PHE A 350 -0.82 -35.66 13.83
N GLU A 351 0.11 -35.30 12.96
CA GLU A 351 0.38 -33.89 12.63
C GLU A 351 -0.83 -33.25 11.95
N PHE A 352 -1.50 -33.99 11.08
CA PHE A 352 -2.69 -33.48 10.40
C PHE A 352 -3.88 -33.32 11.34
N GLN A 353 -4.00 -34.14 12.35
CA GLN A 353 -5.04 -33.99 13.38
C GLN A 353 -4.91 -32.64 14.11
N ARG A 354 -3.68 -32.23 14.45
CA ARG A 354 -3.40 -30.89 15.00
C ARG A 354 -3.72 -29.80 13.99
N CYS A 355 -3.35 -29.99 12.74
CA CYS A 355 -3.67 -29.06 11.66
C CYS A 355 -5.18 -28.84 11.51
N LEU A 356 -5.98 -29.89 11.54
CA LEU A 356 -7.45 -29.80 11.51
C LEU A 356 -8.02 -29.02 12.69
N SER A 357 -7.49 -29.25 13.89
CA SER A 357 -7.91 -28.50 15.08
C SER A 357 -7.60 -27.01 14.93
N ARG A 358 -6.43 -26.65 14.40
CA ARG A 358 -6.07 -25.26 14.11
C ARG A 358 -6.96 -24.64 13.05
N LEU A 359 -7.24 -25.36 11.97
CA LEU A 359 -8.14 -24.88 10.93
C LEU A 359 -9.56 -24.65 11.44
N GLN A 360 -10.04 -25.50 12.34
CA GLN A 360 -11.33 -25.29 12.98
C GLN A 360 -11.32 -24.06 13.88
N GLU A 361 -10.29 -23.90 14.71
CA GLU A 361 -10.13 -22.71 15.56
C GLU A 361 -10.01 -21.43 14.74
N MET A 362 -9.33 -21.46 13.60
CA MET A 362 -9.20 -20.33 12.68
C MET A 362 -10.53 -19.85 12.09
N GLN A 363 -11.59 -20.64 12.20
CA GLN A 363 -12.94 -20.25 11.80
C GLN A 363 -13.76 -19.64 12.95
N SER A 364 -13.23 -19.68 14.18
CA SER A 364 -13.92 -19.12 15.33
C SER A 364 -13.91 -17.60 15.36
N GLU A 365 -14.93 -17.01 15.95
CA GLU A 365 -15.02 -15.57 16.13
C GLU A 365 -13.88 -15.03 16.98
N GLU A 366 -13.46 -15.76 18.00
CA GLU A 366 -12.31 -15.40 18.85
C GLU A 366 -11.04 -15.26 18.03
N TYR A 367 -10.73 -16.24 17.17
CA TYR A 367 -9.56 -16.18 16.30
C TYR A 367 -9.66 -15.03 15.28
N LEU A 368 -10.82 -14.84 14.67
CA LEU A 368 -11.03 -13.82 13.66
C LEU A 368 -10.87 -12.38 14.22
N LYS A 369 -11.09 -12.20 15.52
CA LYS A 369 -10.88 -10.93 16.23
C LYS A 369 -9.41 -10.65 16.57
N LEU A 370 -8.54 -11.64 16.52
CA LEU A 370 -7.13 -11.44 16.80
C LEU A 370 -6.48 -10.53 15.76
N GLU A 371 -5.65 -9.62 16.22
CA GLU A 371 -4.89 -8.76 15.32
C GLU A 371 -3.85 -9.57 14.55
N HIS A 372 -3.70 -9.24 13.26
CA HIS A 372 -2.64 -9.79 12.44
C HIS A 372 -1.27 -9.34 12.98
N MET A 373 -0.31 -10.26 13.05
CA MET A 373 1.06 -10.00 13.48
C MET A 373 2.02 -10.04 12.28
N PRO A 374 2.29 -8.89 11.65
CA PRO A 374 3.18 -8.81 10.49
C PRO A 374 4.66 -9.08 10.81
#